data_161ff6206dd3cd601624a7756aa8315c
#
_entry.id   161ff6206dd3cd601624a7756aa8315c
#
_cell.length_a   1.000
_cell.length_b   1.000
_cell.length_c   1.000
_cell.angle_alpha   90.00
_cell.angle_beta   90.00
_cell.angle_gamma   90.00
#
_symmetry.space_group_name_H-M   'P 1'
#
loop_
_entity.id
_entity.type
_entity.pdbx_description
1 polymer ?
#
loop_
_entity_poly.entity_id
_entity_poly.type
_entity_poly.pdbx_seq_one_letter_code
_entity_poly.pdbx_strand_id
1 'polypeptide(L)'
;LQQGIGIIPTMGNHDASSQTTASRYVFARERHQAKTFWERQKNRLGLEFIDAKHYPFQFSVKQPGLFIVVIDASSATVDRVQRRWLEQALASESRSPDDCCVVMGHLPLTAISVGRDRAGECIADAMHLTDLMQRHQVDLYLSGHHHAWYPGELKGQRLLSLGAMGNGPRRLLGTQRTSDPSLTLLDLFQATKAVRETTFSLKTLKPISLDSLPKQLSAKSFPSLGRRNTNWSYGS
;
A
#
# COMPACT_ATOMS: atom_id res chain seq x y z
N LEU A 1 -18.76 7.62 -10.00
CA LEU A 1 -18.73 8.53 -8.85
C LEU A 1 -20.10 9.07 -8.42
N GLN A 2 -21.17 8.70 -9.12
CA GLN A 2 -22.55 9.11 -8.77
C GLN A 2 -23.11 8.41 -7.51
N GLN A 3 -22.37 7.47 -6.89
CA GLN A 3 -22.83 6.67 -5.76
C GLN A 3 -22.13 6.96 -4.43
N GLY A 4 -21.44 8.09 -4.29
CA GLY A 4 -20.78 8.44 -3.01
C GLY A 4 -19.57 7.58 -2.64
N ILE A 5 -18.98 6.84 -3.59
CA ILE A 5 -17.76 6.04 -3.38
C ILE A 5 -16.53 6.94 -3.52
N GLY A 6 -15.73 7.04 -2.47
CA GLY A 6 -14.44 7.72 -2.49
C GLY A 6 -13.39 6.93 -3.28
N ILE A 7 -12.50 7.63 -4.01
CA ILE A 7 -11.38 7.03 -4.74
C ILE A 7 -10.07 7.62 -4.25
N ILE A 8 -9.16 6.78 -3.76
CA ILE A 8 -7.83 7.15 -3.29
C ILE A 8 -6.79 6.64 -4.28
N PRO A 9 -6.19 7.51 -5.11
CA PRO A 9 -5.15 7.10 -6.05
C PRO A 9 -3.81 6.89 -5.34
N THR A 10 -3.02 5.93 -5.82
CA THR A 10 -1.61 5.74 -5.46
C THR A 10 -0.80 5.62 -6.75
N MET A 11 0.19 6.49 -6.93
CA MET A 11 1.00 6.53 -8.15
C MET A 11 2.00 5.37 -8.18
N GLY A 12 2.00 4.64 -9.28
CA GLY A 12 2.95 3.56 -9.54
C GLY A 12 4.15 4.00 -10.37
N ASN A 13 5.13 3.11 -10.50
CA ASN A 13 6.36 3.35 -11.25
C ASN A 13 6.13 3.53 -12.77
N HIS A 14 5.05 3.00 -13.31
CA HIS A 14 4.65 3.19 -14.72
C HIS A 14 3.78 4.45 -14.92
N ASP A 15 3.15 4.95 -13.85
CA ASP A 15 2.31 6.15 -13.93
C ASP A 15 3.14 7.42 -13.79
N ALA A 16 4.01 7.48 -12.77
CA ALA A 16 4.74 8.70 -12.42
C ALA A 16 5.90 8.42 -11.45
N SER A 17 6.89 7.61 -11.84
CA SER A 17 8.00 7.22 -10.97
C SER A 17 8.70 8.42 -10.30
N SER A 18 8.99 8.29 -9.01
CA SER A 18 9.77 9.26 -8.23
C SER A 18 11.28 9.09 -8.38
N GLN A 19 11.73 8.21 -9.27
CA GLN A 19 13.16 8.03 -9.55
C GLN A 19 13.83 9.32 -9.98
N THR A 20 14.98 9.62 -9.38
CA THR A 20 15.77 10.82 -9.69
C THR A 20 17.16 10.47 -10.19
N THR A 21 17.71 11.37 -11.03
CA THR A 21 19.11 11.38 -11.43
C THR A 21 19.61 12.82 -11.30
N ALA A 22 20.73 13.04 -10.63
CA ALA A 22 21.26 14.38 -10.32
C ALA A 22 20.18 15.34 -9.77
N SER A 23 19.38 14.85 -8.82
CA SER A 23 18.28 15.57 -8.15
C SER A 23 17.12 16.00 -9.08
N ARG A 24 17.03 15.45 -10.29
CA ARG A 24 15.92 15.69 -11.23
C ARG A 24 15.13 14.41 -11.44
N TYR A 25 13.80 14.52 -11.50
CA TYR A 25 12.95 13.37 -11.84
C TYR A 25 13.26 12.87 -13.25
N VAL A 26 13.54 11.58 -13.37
CA VAL A 26 13.73 10.91 -14.67
C VAL A 26 12.44 10.94 -15.47
N PHE A 27 11.30 10.83 -14.79
CA PHE A 27 9.95 10.79 -15.38
C PHE A 27 9.17 12.09 -15.10
N ALA A 28 9.85 13.25 -15.25
CA ALA A 28 9.25 14.56 -14.93
C ALA A 28 7.97 14.87 -15.74
N ARG A 29 7.93 14.45 -17.01
CA ARG A 29 6.78 14.65 -17.90
C ARG A 29 5.57 13.82 -17.43
N GLU A 30 5.76 12.57 -17.17
CA GLU A 30 4.73 11.62 -16.69
C GLU A 30 4.19 12.11 -15.34
N ARG A 31 5.07 12.53 -14.43
CA ARG A 31 4.67 13.13 -13.14
C ARG A 31 3.84 14.39 -13.31
N HIS A 32 4.22 15.28 -14.23
CA HIS A 32 3.44 16.47 -14.54
C HIS A 32 2.05 16.12 -15.07
N GLN A 33 1.96 15.16 -15.99
CA GLN A 33 0.69 14.70 -16.56
C GLN A 33 -0.21 14.06 -15.50
N ALA A 34 0.33 13.17 -14.67
CA ALA A 34 -0.40 12.55 -13.57
C ALA A 34 -0.92 13.60 -12.58
N LYS A 35 -0.07 14.57 -12.18
CA LYS A 35 -0.47 15.67 -11.33
C LYS A 35 -1.62 16.48 -11.94
N THR A 36 -1.49 16.88 -13.19
CA THR A 36 -2.51 17.67 -13.89
C THR A 36 -3.84 16.93 -13.99
N PHE A 37 -3.81 15.64 -14.28
CA PHE A 37 -5.01 14.81 -14.36
C PHE A 37 -5.70 14.71 -13.00
N TRP A 38 -4.98 14.30 -11.95
CA TRP A 38 -5.55 14.03 -10.64
C TRP A 38 -6.00 15.32 -9.92
N GLU A 39 -5.30 16.45 -10.10
CA GLU A 39 -5.73 17.74 -9.57
C GLU A 39 -7.09 18.17 -10.15
N ARG A 40 -7.35 17.91 -11.43
CA ARG A 40 -8.66 18.17 -12.05
C ARG A 40 -9.77 17.28 -11.48
N GLN A 41 -9.44 16.06 -11.02
CA GLN A 41 -10.42 15.13 -10.46
C GLN A 41 -10.64 15.31 -8.95
N LYS A 42 -9.75 16.02 -8.26
CA LYS A 42 -9.64 16.08 -6.79
C LYS A 42 -11.00 16.30 -6.09
N ASN A 43 -11.76 17.29 -6.51
CA ASN A 43 -13.07 17.64 -5.91
C ASN A 43 -14.16 16.59 -6.20
N ARG A 44 -13.91 15.63 -7.08
CA ARG A 44 -14.87 14.60 -7.50
C ARG A 44 -14.60 13.25 -6.83
N LEU A 45 -13.54 13.15 -6.02
CA LEU A 45 -13.09 11.89 -5.44
C LEU A 45 -13.88 11.47 -4.18
N GLY A 46 -14.70 12.35 -3.62
CA GLY A 46 -15.46 12.04 -2.39
C GLY A 46 -14.56 11.86 -1.16
N LEU A 47 -13.43 12.59 -1.10
CA LEU A 47 -12.43 12.47 -0.05
C LEU A 47 -12.38 13.71 0.84
N GLU A 48 -12.25 13.50 2.15
CA GLU A 48 -11.89 14.54 3.11
C GLU A 48 -10.36 14.60 3.23
N PHE A 49 -9.74 15.55 2.55
CA PHE A 49 -8.29 15.77 2.60
C PHE A 49 -7.88 16.47 3.90
N ILE A 50 -6.94 15.87 4.63
CA ILE A 50 -6.30 16.48 5.80
C ILE A 50 -5.04 17.22 5.37
N ASP A 51 -4.19 16.60 4.54
CA ASP A 51 -3.07 17.24 3.86
C ASP A 51 -3.06 16.84 2.39
N ALA A 52 -3.04 17.84 1.52
CA ALA A 52 -3.00 17.64 0.08
C ALA A 52 -1.92 18.50 -0.61
N LYS A 53 -0.93 18.99 0.16
CA LYS A 53 0.14 19.88 -0.36
C LYS A 53 0.90 19.25 -1.53
N HIS A 54 1.14 17.95 -1.47
CA HIS A 54 1.89 17.19 -2.47
C HIS A 54 1.03 16.18 -3.25
N TYR A 55 -0.30 16.38 -3.21
CA TYR A 55 -1.24 15.56 -3.98
C TYR A 55 -0.88 15.61 -5.49
N PRO A 56 -0.96 14.51 -6.22
CA PRO A 56 -1.46 13.17 -5.88
C PRO A 56 -0.37 12.19 -5.41
N PHE A 57 0.84 12.63 -5.14
CA PHE A 57 1.98 11.75 -4.83
C PHE A 57 2.05 11.38 -3.35
N GLN A 58 1.87 12.38 -2.48
CA GLN A 58 1.77 12.16 -1.03
C GLN A 58 0.68 13.06 -0.45
N PHE A 59 -0.19 12.48 0.36
CA PHE A 59 -1.33 13.17 0.97
C PHE A 59 -1.95 12.32 2.07
N SER A 60 -2.78 12.92 2.91
CA SER A 60 -3.59 12.21 3.89
C SER A 60 -5.06 12.56 3.77
N VAL A 61 -5.90 11.58 4.05
CA VAL A 61 -7.35 11.71 4.02
C VAL A 61 -7.97 11.05 5.24
N LYS A 62 -9.13 11.54 5.65
CA LYS A 62 -9.95 10.95 6.68
C LYS A 62 -11.28 10.51 6.08
N GLN A 63 -11.77 9.38 6.57
CA GLN A 63 -13.11 8.87 6.35
C GLN A 63 -13.63 8.36 7.69
N PRO A 64 -14.93 8.17 7.91
CA PRO A 64 -15.45 7.66 9.18
C PRO A 64 -14.75 6.36 9.63
N GLY A 65 -14.02 6.42 10.75
CA GLY A 65 -13.28 5.30 11.32
C GLY A 65 -12.00 4.89 10.58
N LEU A 66 -11.54 5.71 9.60
CA LEU A 66 -10.40 5.36 8.76
C LEU A 66 -9.52 6.59 8.48
N PHE A 67 -8.24 6.50 8.82
CA PHE A 67 -7.23 7.49 8.50
C PHE A 67 -6.21 6.89 7.53
N ILE A 68 -6.06 7.50 6.35
CA ILE A 68 -5.19 6.99 5.30
C ILE A 68 -4.11 8.01 4.96
N VAL A 69 -2.87 7.54 4.91
CA VAL A 69 -1.71 8.30 4.43
C VAL A 69 -1.16 7.64 3.17
N VAL A 70 -1.15 8.36 2.07
CA VAL A 70 -0.55 7.90 0.81
C VAL A 70 0.85 8.48 0.71
N ILE A 71 1.83 7.61 0.45
CA ILE A 71 3.24 7.99 0.24
C ILE A 71 3.63 7.80 -1.22
N ASP A 72 4.56 8.63 -1.70
CA ASP A 72 5.18 8.45 -3.01
C ASP A 72 6.24 7.34 -2.95
N ALA A 73 5.76 6.10 -3.04
CA ALA A 73 6.57 4.89 -3.15
C ALA A 73 6.55 4.37 -4.59
N SER A 74 6.56 5.24 -5.58
CA SER A 74 6.63 4.90 -7.00
C SER A 74 8.06 4.56 -7.48
N SER A 75 9.04 4.68 -6.59
CA SER A 75 10.39 4.13 -6.71
C SER A 75 10.84 3.57 -5.36
N ALA A 76 11.99 2.91 -5.32
CA ALA A 76 12.52 2.30 -4.09
C ALA A 76 12.92 3.32 -3.01
N THR A 77 12.99 4.60 -3.34
CA THR A 77 13.45 5.65 -2.42
C THR A 77 12.26 6.40 -1.82
N VAL A 78 12.07 6.25 -0.51
CA VAL A 78 11.26 7.16 0.31
C VAL A 78 12.24 8.06 1.05
N ASP A 79 12.47 9.26 0.55
CA ASP A 79 13.53 10.14 1.03
C ASP A 79 13.26 10.68 2.46
N ARG A 80 14.29 11.34 3.02
CA ARG A 80 14.20 11.89 4.38
C ARG A 80 13.12 12.95 4.54
N VAL A 81 12.86 13.73 3.50
CA VAL A 81 11.83 14.80 3.53
C VAL A 81 10.45 14.17 3.61
N GLN A 82 10.20 13.18 2.75
CA GLN A 82 8.93 12.45 2.76
C GLN A 82 8.72 11.65 4.06
N ARG A 83 9.78 11.04 4.63
CA ARG A 83 9.67 10.35 5.93
C ARG A 83 9.29 11.28 7.07
N ARG A 84 9.87 12.50 7.13
CA ARG A 84 9.48 13.52 8.12
C ARG A 84 8.03 13.96 7.93
N TRP A 85 7.62 14.15 6.69
CA TRP A 85 6.23 14.48 6.37
C TRP A 85 5.29 13.33 6.81
N LEU A 86 5.63 12.08 6.52
CA LEU A 86 4.85 10.92 6.95
C LEU A 86 4.71 10.88 8.48
N GLU A 87 5.79 11.11 9.21
CA GLU A 87 5.79 11.17 10.68
C GLU A 87 4.83 12.25 11.20
N GLN A 88 4.88 13.45 10.60
CA GLN A 88 3.95 14.54 10.92
C GLN A 88 2.50 14.20 10.57
N ALA A 89 2.26 13.59 9.41
CA ALA A 89 0.93 13.18 8.98
C ALA A 89 0.32 12.13 9.92
N LEU A 90 1.13 11.16 10.37
CA LEU A 90 0.71 10.12 11.32
C LEU A 90 0.47 10.64 12.75
N ALA A 91 1.15 11.74 13.13
CA ALA A 91 0.97 12.43 14.40
C ALA A 91 -0.13 13.51 14.36
N SER A 92 -0.89 13.61 13.26
CA SER A 92 -1.93 14.61 13.08
C SER A 92 -3.05 14.48 14.11
N GLU A 93 -3.49 15.60 14.69
CA GLU A 93 -4.65 15.68 15.57
C GLU A 93 -5.97 15.29 14.88
N SER A 94 -6.00 15.31 13.54
CA SER A 94 -7.16 14.85 12.77
C SER A 94 -7.34 13.33 12.83
N ARG A 95 -6.29 12.58 13.21
CA ARG A 95 -6.37 11.13 13.44
C ARG A 95 -6.95 10.86 14.82
N SER A 96 -8.08 10.14 14.85
CA SER A 96 -8.64 9.64 16.10
C SER A 96 -7.91 8.36 16.54
N PRO A 97 -7.76 8.09 17.86
CA PRO A 97 -7.32 6.79 18.37
C PRO A 97 -8.24 5.62 17.97
N ASP A 98 -9.47 5.94 17.56
CA ASP A 98 -10.46 4.96 17.09
C ASP A 98 -10.44 4.75 15.58
N ASP A 99 -9.61 5.48 14.83
CA ASP A 99 -9.48 5.27 13.39
C ASP A 99 -8.54 4.10 13.09
N CYS A 100 -8.94 3.24 12.17
CA CYS A 100 -8.01 2.31 11.51
C CYS A 100 -7.01 3.13 10.67
N CYS A 101 -5.73 3.03 10.98
CA CYS A 101 -4.67 3.79 10.32
C CYS A 101 -4.00 2.96 9.23
N VAL A 102 -4.10 3.42 7.99
CA VAL A 102 -3.54 2.73 6.83
C VAL A 102 -2.53 3.62 6.11
N VAL A 103 -1.35 3.09 5.85
CA VAL A 103 -0.38 3.72 4.93
C VAL A 103 -0.43 2.99 3.59
N MET A 104 -0.50 3.75 2.50
CA MET A 104 -0.53 3.20 1.14
C MET A 104 0.68 3.67 0.35
N GLY A 105 1.33 2.74 -0.33
CA GLY A 105 2.41 3.02 -1.27
C GLY A 105 2.41 2.01 -2.43
N HIS A 106 3.07 2.33 -3.55
CA HIS A 106 3.10 1.39 -4.68
C HIS A 106 4.04 0.22 -4.44
N LEU A 107 5.31 0.48 -4.11
CA LEU A 107 6.29 -0.56 -3.84
C LEU A 107 6.08 -1.21 -2.47
N PRO A 108 6.23 -2.54 -2.36
CA PRO A 108 6.19 -3.25 -1.09
C PRO A 108 7.48 -3.05 -0.27
N LEU A 109 7.43 -3.39 1.02
CA LEU A 109 8.58 -3.34 1.94
C LEU A 109 9.51 -4.54 1.78
N THR A 110 9.02 -5.63 1.22
CA THR A 110 9.80 -6.85 0.98
C THR A 110 9.32 -7.57 -0.28
N ALA A 111 10.12 -8.48 -0.79
CA ALA A 111 9.81 -9.19 -2.01
C ALA A 111 8.70 -10.25 -1.80
N ILE A 112 7.72 -10.26 -2.70
CA ILE A 112 6.55 -11.14 -2.69
C ILE A 112 6.62 -12.15 -3.84
N SER A 113 7.05 -11.70 -5.02
CA SER A 113 6.96 -12.50 -6.25
C SER A 113 8.31 -12.74 -6.91
N VAL A 114 8.37 -13.84 -7.66
CA VAL A 114 9.53 -14.24 -8.46
C VAL A 114 9.88 -13.16 -9.48
N GLY A 115 11.18 -12.85 -9.61
CA GLY A 115 11.71 -11.81 -10.49
C GLY A 115 11.69 -10.42 -9.87
N ARG A 116 11.16 -10.27 -8.63
CA ARG A 116 11.08 -9.00 -7.89
C ARG A 116 11.95 -8.97 -6.62
N ASP A 117 12.72 -10.01 -6.36
CA ASP A 117 13.68 -10.09 -5.24
C ASP A 117 15.03 -9.51 -5.66
N ARG A 118 15.07 -8.21 -5.91
CA ARG A 118 16.26 -7.45 -6.32
C ARG A 118 16.12 -5.97 -6.02
N ALA A 119 17.22 -5.24 -5.99
CA ALA A 119 17.24 -3.79 -5.77
C ALA A 119 16.32 -3.05 -6.76
N GLY A 120 15.62 -2.03 -6.27
CA GLY A 120 14.68 -1.22 -7.04
C GLY A 120 13.24 -1.74 -7.06
N GLU A 121 12.98 -2.98 -6.64
CA GLU A 121 11.65 -3.59 -6.69
C GLU A 121 10.89 -3.49 -5.35
N CYS A 122 11.57 -3.17 -4.26
CA CYS A 122 11.01 -2.90 -2.94
C CYS A 122 11.55 -1.59 -2.40
N ILE A 123 10.96 -1.06 -1.34
CA ILE A 123 11.49 0.09 -0.62
C ILE A 123 12.88 -0.25 -0.07
N ALA A 124 13.88 0.55 -0.40
CA ALA A 124 15.27 0.28 -0.04
C ALA A 124 15.51 0.34 1.47
N ASP A 125 14.85 1.28 2.17
CA ASP A 125 14.96 1.47 3.62
C ASP A 125 13.69 0.96 4.35
N ALA A 126 13.27 -0.25 3.97
CA ALA A 126 12.03 -0.87 4.43
C ALA A 126 11.95 -1.00 5.95
N MET A 127 13.08 -1.32 6.61
CA MET A 127 13.11 -1.50 8.06
C MET A 127 12.87 -0.19 8.81
N HIS A 128 13.49 0.90 8.35
CA HIS A 128 13.27 2.22 8.93
C HIS A 128 11.79 2.67 8.78
N LEU A 129 11.20 2.41 7.61
CA LEU A 129 9.80 2.73 7.37
C LEU A 129 8.87 1.84 8.23
N THR A 130 9.21 0.56 8.41
CA THR A 130 8.51 -0.34 9.32
C THR A 130 8.54 0.18 10.75
N ASP A 131 9.72 0.53 11.27
CA ASP A 131 9.89 1.06 12.63
C ASP A 131 9.13 2.38 12.84
N LEU A 132 9.12 3.26 11.81
CA LEU A 132 8.35 4.51 11.85
C LEU A 132 6.84 4.23 11.94
N MET A 133 6.33 3.35 11.09
CA MET A 133 4.91 2.99 11.10
C MET A 133 4.49 2.35 12.42
N GLN A 134 5.33 1.49 13.01
CA GLN A 134 5.04 0.88 14.31
C GLN A 134 5.00 1.89 15.44
N ARG A 135 5.97 2.83 15.51
CA ARG A 135 5.95 3.91 16.53
C ARG A 135 4.69 4.74 16.47
N HIS A 136 4.11 4.91 15.30
CA HIS A 136 2.87 5.64 15.09
C HIS A 136 1.63 4.75 15.00
N GLN A 137 1.74 3.48 15.42
CA GLN A 137 0.61 2.55 15.47
C GLN A 137 -0.17 2.51 14.14
N VAL A 138 0.55 2.35 13.03
CA VAL A 138 -0.06 2.10 11.71
C VAL A 138 -0.56 0.66 11.68
N ASP A 139 -1.84 0.48 11.42
CA ASP A 139 -2.49 -0.83 11.44
C ASP A 139 -2.16 -1.67 10.22
N LEU A 140 -2.00 -1.03 9.05
CA LEU A 140 -1.77 -1.75 7.81
C LEU A 140 -0.95 -0.91 6.81
N TYR A 141 0.00 -1.55 6.12
CA TYR A 141 0.65 -1.02 4.92
C TYR A 141 0.13 -1.74 3.68
N LEU A 142 -0.48 -0.98 2.74
CA LEU A 142 -0.97 -1.50 1.46
C LEU A 142 0.05 -1.23 0.35
N SER A 143 0.31 -2.26 -0.47
CA SER A 143 1.19 -2.11 -1.63
C SER A 143 0.71 -2.93 -2.84
N GLY A 144 1.20 -2.55 -4.02
CA GLY A 144 0.97 -3.25 -5.28
C GLY A 144 2.27 -3.79 -5.88
N HIS A 145 2.59 -3.36 -7.11
CA HIS A 145 3.84 -3.57 -7.85
C HIS A 145 4.22 -5.03 -8.14
N HIS A 146 4.12 -5.91 -7.17
CA HIS A 146 4.52 -7.31 -7.30
C HIS A 146 3.47 -8.20 -7.95
N HIS A 147 2.27 -7.68 -8.23
CA HIS A 147 1.17 -8.38 -8.89
C HIS A 147 0.85 -9.74 -8.27
N ALA A 148 0.96 -9.83 -6.96
CA ALA A 148 0.72 -11.04 -6.21
C ALA A 148 0.07 -10.71 -4.85
N TRP A 149 -1.09 -11.32 -4.59
CA TRP A 149 -1.75 -11.16 -3.31
C TRP A 149 -1.05 -11.95 -2.22
N TYR A 150 -0.71 -11.26 -1.14
CA TYR A 150 -0.15 -11.89 0.06
C TYR A 150 -0.40 -11.03 1.30
N PRO A 151 -1.23 -11.49 2.25
CA PRO A 151 -1.36 -10.87 3.56
C PRO A 151 -0.18 -11.29 4.44
N GLY A 152 0.73 -10.38 4.68
CA GLY A 152 1.98 -10.67 5.37
C GLY A 152 2.17 -9.87 6.65
N GLU A 153 3.17 -10.28 7.43
CA GLU A 153 3.63 -9.56 8.61
C GLU A 153 5.15 -9.50 8.62
N LEU A 154 5.69 -8.29 8.81
CA LEU A 154 7.12 -8.01 8.93
C LEU A 154 7.39 -7.35 10.28
N LYS A 155 8.05 -8.05 11.20
CA LYS A 155 8.35 -7.55 12.56
C LYS A 155 7.12 -6.96 13.27
N GLY A 156 5.95 -7.59 13.18
CA GLY A 156 4.73 -7.09 13.81
C GLY A 156 3.96 -6.04 13.00
N GLN A 157 4.54 -5.47 11.91
CA GLN A 157 3.80 -4.60 11.01
C GLN A 157 2.99 -5.42 10.01
N ARG A 158 1.66 -5.20 9.99
CA ARG A 158 0.79 -5.84 9.00
C ARG A 158 1.00 -5.23 7.63
N LEU A 159 1.22 -6.10 6.64
CA LEU A 159 1.37 -5.76 5.25
C LEU A 159 0.29 -6.44 4.42
N LEU A 160 -0.17 -5.78 3.38
CA LEU A 160 -1.03 -6.40 2.37
C LEU A 160 -0.49 -6.05 0.98
N SER A 161 0.11 -7.04 0.33
CA SER A 161 0.44 -6.95 -1.09
C SER A 161 -0.79 -7.30 -1.90
N LEU A 162 -1.21 -6.40 -2.77
CA LEU A 162 -2.39 -6.56 -3.61
C LEU A 162 -2.04 -7.30 -4.90
N GLY A 163 -2.95 -8.16 -5.34
CA GLY A 163 -2.88 -8.77 -6.66
C GLY A 163 -3.18 -7.75 -7.76
N ALA A 164 -2.73 -8.03 -8.98
CA ALA A 164 -3.10 -7.23 -10.13
C ALA A 164 -4.56 -7.50 -10.53
N MET A 165 -5.34 -6.46 -10.81
CA MET A 165 -6.69 -6.62 -11.36
C MET A 165 -6.66 -6.91 -12.88
N GLY A 166 -5.64 -6.38 -13.57
CA GLY A 166 -5.45 -6.56 -15.01
C GLY A 166 -4.40 -7.61 -15.35
N ASN A 167 -3.51 -7.27 -16.26
CA ASN A 167 -2.48 -8.16 -16.76
C ASN A 167 -1.30 -8.33 -15.79
N GLY A 168 -0.61 -9.47 -15.88
CA GLY A 168 0.70 -9.72 -15.29
C GLY A 168 0.71 -10.31 -13.87
N PRO A 169 -0.22 -11.22 -13.49
CA PRO A 169 -0.10 -11.91 -12.21
C PRO A 169 1.22 -12.69 -12.14
N ARG A 170 1.88 -12.67 -10.97
CA ARG A 170 3.20 -13.24 -10.79
C ARG A 170 3.17 -14.43 -9.84
N ARG A 171 4.18 -15.29 -9.98
CA ARG A 171 4.40 -16.42 -9.11
C ARG A 171 4.94 -15.95 -7.75
N LEU A 172 4.38 -16.45 -6.66
CA LEU A 172 4.87 -16.20 -5.30
C LEU A 172 6.27 -16.80 -5.10
N LEU A 173 7.10 -16.11 -4.33
CA LEU A 173 8.43 -16.60 -3.96
C LEU A 173 8.34 -17.99 -3.28
N GLY A 174 9.30 -18.86 -3.60
CA GLY A 174 9.39 -20.20 -3.00
C GLY A 174 8.27 -21.17 -3.41
N THR A 175 7.41 -20.81 -4.37
CA THR A 175 6.30 -21.66 -4.82
C THR A 175 6.24 -21.81 -6.33
N GLN A 176 5.44 -22.77 -6.83
CA GLN A 176 5.04 -22.83 -8.22
C GLN A 176 3.70 -22.13 -8.50
N ARG A 177 3.09 -21.56 -7.44
CA ARG A 177 1.80 -20.90 -7.53
C ARG A 177 1.93 -19.51 -8.15
N THR A 178 1.23 -19.28 -9.25
CA THR A 178 0.97 -17.94 -9.78
C THR A 178 -0.24 -17.34 -9.09
N SER A 179 -0.13 -16.09 -8.63
CA SER A 179 -1.26 -15.36 -8.06
C SER A 179 -2.35 -15.18 -9.11
N ASP A 180 -3.61 -15.16 -8.69
CA ASP A 180 -4.71 -14.78 -9.59
C ASP A 180 -4.79 -13.26 -9.72
N PRO A 181 -5.32 -12.73 -10.85
CA PRO A 181 -5.89 -11.39 -10.85
C PRO A 181 -6.93 -11.30 -9.74
N SER A 182 -6.84 -10.30 -8.90
CA SER A 182 -7.65 -10.28 -7.67
C SER A 182 -8.02 -8.89 -7.20
N LEU A 183 -9.15 -8.82 -6.48
CA LEU A 183 -9.65 -7.67 -5.74
C LEU A 183 -9.75 -8.04 -4.27
N THR A 184 -9.28 -7.17 -3.38
CA THR A 184 -9.43 -7.35 -1.93
C THR A 184 -10.45 -6.35 -1.37
N LEU A 185 -11.39 -6.85 -0.59
CA LEU A 185 -12.28 -6.06 0.25
C LEU A 185 -11.75 -6.04 1.69
N LEU A 186 -11.79 -4.87 2.30
CA LEU A 186 -11.51 -4.66 3.71
C LEU A 186 -12.81 -4.19 4.38
N ASP A 187 -13.46 -5.06 5.14
CA ASP A 187 -14.62 -4.71 5.94
C ASP A 187 -14.14 -4.21 7.31
N LEU A 188 -14.40 -2.95 7.64
CA LEU A 188 -14.08 -2.35 8.93
C LEU A 188 -15.31 -2.32 9.82
N PHE A 189 -15.23 -2.98 10.97
CA PHE A 189 -16.28 -3.02 11.99
C PHE A 189 -15.92 -2.10 13.15
N GLN A 190 -16.33 -0.84 13.09
CA GLN A 190 -15.92 0.21 14.03
C GLN A 190 -16.26 -0.14 15.49
N ALA A 191 -17.44 -0.69 15.76
CA ALA A 191 -17.88 -1.03 17.11
C ALA A 191 -16.97 -2.07 17.80
N THR A 192 -16.33 -2.95 17.06
CA THR A 192 -15.44 -4.00 17.58
C THR A 192 -13.98 -3.77 17.22
N LYS A 193 -13.68 -2.70 16.51
CA LYS A 193 -12.35 -2.42 15.93
C LYS A 193 -11.78 -3.61 15.14
N ALA A 194 -12.64 -4.41 14.53
CA ALA A 194 -12.26 -5.58 13.76
C ALA A 194 -12.17 -5.25 12.26
N VAL A 195 -11.26 -5.93 11.58
CA VAL A 195 -11.12 -5.89 10.12
C VAL A 195 -11.19 -7.30 9.57
N ARG A 196 -11.98 -7.48 8.51
CA ARG A 196 -12.00 -8.70 7.73
C ARG A 196 -11.53 -8.41 6.31
N GLU A 197 -10.51 -9.12 5.88
CA GLU A 197 -9.99 -9.05 4.51
C GLU A 197 -10.53 -10.24 3.70
N THR A 198 -11.18 -9.97 2.60
CA THR A 198 -11.65 -10.99 1.66
C THR A 198 -11.10 -10.69 0.28
N THR A 199 -10.27 -11.58 -0.25
CA THR A 199 -9.71 -11.42 -1.60
C THR A 199 -10.37 -12.37 -2.56
N PHE A 200 -10.89 -11.83 -3.65
CA PHE A 200 -11.59 -12.56 -4.69
C PHE A 200 -10.69 -12.75 -5.92
N SER A 201 -10.67 -13.96 -6.46
CA SER A 201 -10.13 -14.22 -7.78
C SER A 201 -11.04 -13.61 -8.84
N LEU A 202 -10.50 -12.78 -9.72
CA LEU A 202 -11.26 -12.21 -10.84
C LEU A 202 -11.50 -13.21 -11.98
N LYS A 203 -10.84 -14.39 -11.93
CA LYS A 203 -11.12 -15.50 -12.86
C LYS A 203 -12.35 -16.28 -12.49
N THR A 204 -12.58 -16.48 -11.19
CA THR A 204 -13.64 -17.36 -10.68
C THR A 204 -14.73 -16.61 -9.93
N LEU A 205 -14.49 -15.33 -9.58
CA LEU A 205 -15.33 -14.51 -8.71
C LEU A 205 -15.57 -15.13 -7.32
N LYS A 206 -14.70 -16.05 -6.90
CA LYS A 206 -14.77 -16.71 -5.58
C LYS A 206 -13.65 -16.20 -4.67
N PRO A 207 -13.86 -16.22 -3.35
CA PRO A 207 -12.80 -15.93 -2.39
C PRO A 207 -11.61 -16.88 -2.58
N ILE A 208 -10.41 -16.31 -2.49
CA ILE A 208 -9.15 -17.07 -2.49
C ILE A 208 -8.89 -17.52 -1.05
N SER A 209 -8.73 -18.83 -0.85
CA SER A 209 -8.41 -19.37 0.48
C SER A 209 -7.02 -18.95 0.93
N LEU A 210 -6.93 -18.45 2.17
CA LEU A 210 -5.65 -18.14 2.84
C LEU A 210 -4.72 -19.35 2.88
N ASP A 211 -5.27 -20.57 3.11
CA ASP A 211 -4.51 -21.81 3.20
C ASP A 211 -3.85 -22.23 1.88
N SER A 212 -4.27 -21.63 0.79
CA SER A 212 -3.62 -21.82 -0.51
C SER A 212 -2.28 -21.07 -0.64
N LEU A 213 -1.95 -20.17 0.29
CA LEU A 213 -0.70 -19.41 0.30
C LEU A 213 0.34 -20.08 1.21
N PRO A 214 1.64 -19.96 0.90
CA PRO A 214 2.71 -20.44 1.78
C PRO A 214 2.66 -19.71 3.14
N LYS A 215 3.08 -20.40 4.21
CA LYS A 215 3.16 -19.79 5.55
C LYS A 215 4.21 -18.68 5.65
N GLN A 216 5.22 -18.74 4.79
CA GLN A 216 6.31 -17.75 4.74
C GLN A 216 6.81 -17.59 3.31
N LEU A 217 7.17 -16.35 2.95
CA LEU A 217 7.94 -16.02 1.76
C LEU A 217 9.37 -15.71 2.16
N SER A 218 10.33 -16.43 1.58
CA SER A 218 11.76 -16.23 1.84
C SER A 218 12.40 -15.51 0.65
N ALA A 219 12.70 -14.25 0.82
CA ALA A 219 13.46 -13.45 -0.11
C ALA A 219 14.97 -13.64 0.14
N LYS A 220 15.80 -13.42 -0.88
CA LYS A 220 17.27 -13.47 -0.76
C LYS A 220 17.84 -12.09 -0.43
N SER A 221 17.25 -11.05 -1.02
CA SER A 221 17.74 -9.67 -0.96
C SER A 221 16.97 -8.82 0.07
N PHE A 222 15.86 -9.32 0.60
CA PHE A 222 14.98 -8.61 1.52
C PHE A 222 14.59 -9.51 2.71
N PRO A 223 14.06 -8.92 3.80
CA PRO A 223 13.55 -9.71 4.93
C PRO A 223 12.46 -10.69 4.51
N SER A 224 12.46 -11.87 5.13
CA SER A 224 11.39 -12.85 4.96
C SER A 224 10.07 -12.33 5.51
N LEU A 225 8.95 -12.72 4.89
CA LEU A 225 7.62 -12.29 5.22
C LEU A 225 6.77 -13.46 5.71
N GLY A 226 6.28 -13.41 6.95
CA GLY A 226 5.32 -14.38 7.48
C GLY A 226 3.92 -14.13 6.95
N ARG A 227 3.15 -15.18 6.66
CA ARG A 227 1.72 -15.08 6.36
C ARG A 227 0.96 -14.80 7.65
N ARG A 228 0.07 -13.81 7.64
CA ARG A 228 -0.83 -13.49 8.75
C ARG A 228 -2.29 -13.88 8.47
N ASN A 229 -3.12 -13.83 9.50
CA ASN A 229 -4.56 -13.96 9.36
C ASN A 229 -5.17 -12.75 8.65
N THR A 230 -6.31 -12.98 7.99
CA THR A 230 -7.10 -11.97 7.29
C THR A 230 -8.23 -11.40 8.15
N ASN A 231 -8.40 -11.89 9.40
CA ASN A 231 -9.21 -11.29 10.44
C ASN A 231 -8.29 -10.77 11.54
N TRP A 232 -8.39 -9.48 11.86
CA TRP A 232 -7.53 -8.81 12.83
C TRP A 232 -8.23 -7.60 13.46
N SER A 233 -7.67 -7.02 14.50
CA SER A 233 -8.18 -5.81 15.15
C SER A 233 -7.19 -4.67 15.00
N TYR A 234 -7.68 -3.43 15.03
CA TYR A 234 -6.89 -2.21 14.96
C TYR A 234 -6.95 -1.40 16.25
N GLY A 235 -6.02 -0.46 16.42
CA GLY A 235 -5.96 0.43 17.58
C GLY A 235 -5.56 -0.29 18.88
N SER A 236 -4.78 -1.38 18.79
CA SER A 236 -4.23 -2.10 19.94
C SER A 236 -2.75 -1.83 20.11
#